data_ee3eef1ad52cc5820e320c283bec1708
#
_entry.id   ee3eef1ad52cc5820e320c283bec1708
#
_cell.length_a   1.000
_cell.length_b   1.000
_cell.length_c   1.000
_cell.angle_alpha   90.00
_cell.angle_beta   90.00
_cell.angle_gamma   90.00
#
_symmetry.space_group_name_H-M   'P 1'
#
loop_
_entity.id
_entity.type
_entity.pdbx_description
1 polymer ?
#
loop_
_entity_poly.entity_id
_entity_poly.type
_entity_poly.pdbx_seq_one_letter_code
_entity_poly.pdbx_strand_id
1 'polypeptide(L)'
;MNVLVLNGSPKGDASNSMRLTHAFLEGAGYNNAEIINVSELGINYCLGCFGCWGHTPGKCVVTDDDMPEMLAKLIKADVVIWSFPLYYANVPGPLKTFIDKQLPLNLPEMDESAEYGSHPDRYDFSKQRHMVISTCGFWTHEGNYKSIVEMFNRNYSENGYGTLFVGQGSLFNLPNIPEVTGHPLFSQIKQLADEYMNVVHRFGKEWAEGETKTETSELLAKPLLSKEDYEKASNSSF
;
A
#
# COMPACT_ATOMS: atom_id res chain seq x y z
N MET A 1 15.20 13.07 -4.81
CA MET A 1 13.94 12.60 -4.21
C MET A 1 14.06 11.11 -3.99
N ASN A 2 13.90 10.67 -2.74
CA ASN A 2 14.00 9.28 -2.32
C ASN A 2 12.58 8.70 -2.25
N VAL A 3 12.29 7.75 -3.13
CA VAL A 3 10.99 7.06 -3.17
C VAL A 3 11.18 5.64 -2.65
N LEU A 4 10.44 5.29 -1.60
CA LEU A 4 10.45 3.98 -0.97
C LEU A 4 9.10 3.29 -1.19
N VAL A 5 9.13 2.09 -1.74
CA VAL A 5 7.95 1.22 -1.89
C VAL A 5 8.05 0.08 -0.89
N LEU A 6 7.06 -0.02 -0.01
CA LEU A 6 6.89 -1.12 0.93
C LEU A 6 5.87 -2.11 0.36
N ASN A 7 6.37 -3.15 -0.29
CA ASN A 7 5.52 -4.21 -0.83
C ASN A 7 5.19 -5.23 0.27
N GLY A 8 3.96 -5.18 0.75
CA GLY A 8 3.44 -6.11 1.77
C GLY A 8 2.87 -7.41 1.20
N SER A 9 2.91 -7.61 -0.12
CA SER A 9 2.40 -8.84 -0.70
C SER A 9 3.37 -10.00 -0.55
N PRO A 10 2.92 -11.19 -0.08
CA PRO A 10 3.77 -12.38 -0.03
C PRO A 10 4.13 -12.93 -1.43
N LYS A 11 3.50 -12.43 -2.49
CA LYS A 11 3.83 -12.77 -3.89
C LYS A 11 4.96 -11.91 -4.46
N GLY A 12 5.54 -11.00 -3.66
CA GLY A 12 6.58 -10.10 -4.10
C GLY A 12 6.12 -9.25 -5.28
N ASP A 13 7.02 -9.03 -6.24
CA ASP A 13 6.79 -8.21 -7.42
C ASP A 13 5.71 -8.76 -8.37
N ALA A 14 5.44 -10.06 -8.32
CA ALA A 14 4.39 -10.70 -9.14
C ALA A 14 2.97 -10.46 -8.60
N SER A 15 2.79 -9.60 -7.60
CA SER A 15 1.47 -9.34 -7.01
C SER A 15 0.61 -8.38 -7.84
N ASN A 16 -0.70 -8.50 -7.69
CA ASN A 16 -1.66 -7.60 -8.35
C ASN A 16 -1.47 -6.14 -7.91
N SER A 17 -1.22 -5.91 -6.62
CA SER A 17 -0.94 -4.56 -6.11
C SER A 17 0.35 -3.97 -6.69
N MET A 18 1.39 -4.79 -6.87
CA MET A 18 2.63 -4.30 -7.49
C MET A 18 2.47 -3.96 -8.96
N ARG A 19 1.62 -4.66 -9.71
CA ARG A 19 1.31 -4.26 -11.08
C ARG A 19 0.73 -2.84 -11.15
N LEU A 20 -0.21 -2.52 -10.25
CA LEU A 20 -0.75 -1.15 -10.12
C LEU A 20 0.35 -0.16 -9.69
N THR A 21 1.18 -0.57 -8.75
CA THR A 21 2.28 0.26 -8.22
C THR A 21 3.28 0.60 -9.31
N HIS A 22 3.66 -0.36 -10.16
CA HIS A 22 4.57 -0.08 -11.28
C HIS A 22 3.98 0.93 -12.26
N ALA A 23 2.71 0.78 -12.64
CA ALA A 23 2.04 1.75 -13.52
C ALA A 23 1.98 3.15 -12.88
N PHE A 24 1.72 3.22 -11.58
CA PHE A 24 1.74 4.47 -10.81
C PHE A 24 3.13 5.11 -10.79
N LEU A 25 4.18 4.33 -10.49
CA LEU A 25 5.58 4.80 -10.44
C LEU A 25 6.04 5.35 -11.79
N GLU A 26 5.72 4.64 -12.87
CA GLU A 26 6.03 5.07 -14.23
C GLU A 26 5.36 6.41 -14.55
N GLY A 27 4.05 6.53 -14.27
CA GLY A 27 3.31 7.77 -14.45
C GLY A 27 3.84 8.93 -13.63
N ALA A 28 4.21 8.68 -12.38
CA ALA A 28 4.78 9.67 -11.47
C ALA A 28 6.25 10.05 -11.82
N GLY A 29 6.89 9.34 -12.75
CA GLY A 29 8.30 9.55 -13.08
C GLY A 29 9.27 9.06 -11.99
N TYR A 30 8.85 8.14 -11.13
CA TYR A 30 9.64 7.62 -10.01
C TYR A 30 10.49 6.40 -10.41
N ASN A 31 11.30 6.57 -11.45
CA ASN A 31 12.07 5.47 -12.10
C ASN A 31 13.12 4.83 -11.18
N ASN A 32 13.53 5.50 -10.11
CA ASN A 32 14.57 5.03 -9.17
C ASN A 32 13.96 4.72 -7.79
N ALA A 33 12.69 4.32 -7.72
CA ALA A 33 12.06 3.92 -6.49
C ALA A 33 12.73 2.65 -5.92
N GLU A 34 13.09 2.68 -4.64
CA GLU A 34 13.56 1.50 -3.92
C GLU A 34 12.36 0.64 -3.51
N ILE A 35 12.29 -0.60 -3.98
CA ILE A 35 11.21 -1.52 -3.67
C ILE A 35 11.69 -2.54 -2.64
N ILE A 36 11.01 -2.61 -1.50
CA ILE A 36 11.28 -3.55 -0.42
C ILE A 36 10.14 -4.56 -0.31
N ASN A 37 10.45 -5.83 -0.49
CA ASN A 37 9.50 -6.92 -0.23
C ASN A 37 9.47 -7.22 1.28
N VAL A 38 8.51 -6.66 1.98
CA VAL A 38 8.43 -6.75 3.44
C VAL A 38 8.30 -8.20 3.95
N SER A 39 7.72 -9.08 3.14
CA SER A 39 7.62 -10.52 3.47
C SER A 39 8.95 -11.27 3.42
N GLU A 40 9.99 -10.69 2.83
CA GLU A 40 11.34 -11.27 2.74
C GLU A 40 12.26 -10.78 3.86
N LEU A 41 11.81 -9.77 4.64
CA LEU A 41 12.56 -9.23 5.76
C LEU A 41 12.42 -10.13 6.99
N GLY A 42 13.54 -10.29 7.71
CA GLY A 42 13.57 -10.91 9.02
C GLY A 42 13.22 -9.89 10.11
N ILE A 43 11.93 -9.63 10.35
CA ILE A 43 11.48 -8.67 11.36
C ILE A 43 10.81 -9.39 12.52
N ASN A 44 11.33 -9.21 13.73
CA ASN A 44 10.74 -9.71 14.96
C ASN A 44 9.50 -8.88 15.35
N TYR A 45 8.54 -9.49 16.05
CA TYR A 45 7.36 -8.78 16.54
C TYR A 45 7.73 -7.68 17.55
N CYS A 46 6.98 -6.58 17.54
CA CYS A 46 7.08 -5.60 18.61
C CYS A 46 6.53 -6.20 19.90
N LEU A 47 7.34 -6.17 20.97
CA LEU A 47 6.97 -6.72 22.29
C LEU A 47 6.22 -5.71 23.17
N GLY A 48 6.05 -4.45 22.73
CA GLY A 48 5.43 -3.40 23.55
C GLY A 48 6.25 -3.08 24.82
N CYS A 49 7.56 -3.30 24.80
CA CYS A 49 8.43 -3.12 25.96
C CYS A 49 8.81 -1.65 26.22
N PHE A 50 8.49 -0.73 25.29
CA PHE A 50 8.80 0.70 25.34
C PHE A 50 10.28 1.03 25.57
N GLY A 51 11.20 0.09 25.32
CA GLY A 51 12.63 0.34 25.43
C GLY A 51 13.10 1.45 24.49
N CYS A 52 12.52 1.56 23.30
CA CYS A 52 12.78 2.59 22.32
C CYS A 52 12.34 4.01 22.76
N TRP A 53 11.60 4.14 23.83
CA TRP A 53 11.23 5.41 24.46
C TRP A 53 12.06 5.73 25.71
N GLY A 54 12.48 4.69 26.45
CA GLY A 54 13.20 4.85 27.70
C GLY A 54 14.69 4.54 27.63
N HIS A 55 15.05 3.27 27.39
CA HIS A 55 16.44 2.79 27.49
C HIS A 55 17.29 3.14 26.26
N THR A 56 16.70 3.09 25.07
CA THR A 56 17.36 3.35 23.79
C THR A 56 16.54 4.32 22.93
N PRO A 57 16.37 5.60 23.32
CA PRO A 57 15.46 6.53 22.64
C PRO A 57 15.68 6.55 21.13
N GLY A 58 14.59 6.30 20.37
CA GLY A 58 14.61 6.26 18.92
C GLY A 58 15.17 4.97 18.30
N LYS A 59 15.53 3.96 19.12
CA LYS A 59 16.05 2.66 18.64
C LYS A 59 15.36 1.51 19.34
N CYS A 60 14.94 0.49 18.57
CA CYS A 60 14.44 -0.74 19.16
C CYS A 60 15.55 -1.45 19.94
N VAL A 61 15.19 -2.05 21.09
CA VAL A 61 16.14 -2.88 21.87
C VAL A 61 16.39 -4.24 21.21
N VAL A 62 15.46 -4.69 20.34
CA VAL A 62 15.62 -5.88 19.52
C VAL A 62 16.26 -5.42 18.20
N THR A 63 17.55 -5.71 18.04
CA THR A 63 18.38 -5.18 16.95
C THR A 63 18.93 -6.25 16.01
N ASP A 64 18.61 -7.50 16.26
CA ASP A 64 19.03 -8.66 15.46
C ASP A 64 18.03 -8.97 14.33
N ASP A 65 17.46 -7.92 13.75
CA ASP A 65 16.53 -7.97 12.62
C ASP A 65 16.75 -6.81 11.64
N ASP A 66 16.01 -6.82 10.53
CA ASP A 66 16.19 -5.82 9.47
C ASP A 66 15.56 -4.45 9.79
N MET A 67 14.81 -4.32 10.89
CA MET A 67 14.05 -3.11 11.19
C MET A 67 14.91 -1.84 11.38
N PRO A 68 16.10 -1.88 12.00
CA PRO A 68 16.95 -0.68 12.13
C PRO A 68 17.30 -0.06 10.77
N GLU A 69 17.62 -0.87 9.77
CA GLU A 69 17.89 -0.39 8.41
C GLU A 69 16.63 0.20 7.78
N MET A 70 15.49 -0.48 7.94
CA MET A 70 14.22 -0.03 7.38
C MET A 70 13.74 1.29 7.98
N LEU A 71 13.90 1.50 9.29
CA LEU A 71 13.61 2.80 9.93
C LEU A 71 14.49 3.91 9.37
N ALA A 72 15.78 3.63 9.13
CA ALA A 72 16.69 4.60 8.52
C ALA A 72 16.29 4.98 7.08
N LYS A 73 15.72 4.03 6.31
CA LYS A 73 15.17 4.29 4.97
C LYS A 73 13.89 5.11 5.04
N LEU A 74 12.96 4.77 5.97
CA LEU A 74 11.73 5.53 6.19
C LEU A 74 12.02 7.00 6.54
N ILE A 75 12.96 7.25 7.45
CA ILE A 75 13.33 8.61 7.86
C ILE A 75 13.86 9.45 6.68
N LYS A 76 14.52 8.82 5.70
CA LYS A 76 15.13 9.49 4.55
C LYS A 76 14.21 9.59 3.33
N ALA A 77 13.09 8.89 3.33
CA ALA A 77 12.18 8.87 2.20
C ALA A 77 11.44 10.21 2.07
N ASP A 78 11.39 10.75 0.86
CA ASP A 78 10.53 11.88 0.52
C ASP A 78 9.10 11.40 0.19
N VAL A 79 9.00 10.18 -0.36
CA VAL A 79 7.74 9.53 -0.70
C VAL A 79 7.77 8.07 -0.22
N VAL A 80 6.71 7.66 0.49
CA VAL A 80 6.52 6.27 0.91
C VAL A 80 5.25 5.71 0.25
N ILE A 81 5.41 4.63 -0.51
CA ILE A 81 4.30 3.94 -1.18
C ILE A 81 4.07 2.60 -0.49
N TRP A 82 2.88 2.42 0.05
CA TRP A 82 2.41 1.22 0.72
C TRP A 82 1.63 0.37 -0.29
N SER A 83 2.23 -0.70 -0.80
CA SER A 83 1.63 -1.58 -1.80
C SER A 83 1.30 -2.93 -1.21
N PHE A 84 0.02 -3.32 -1.14
CA PHE A 84 -0.36 -4.59 -0.51
C PHE A 84 -1.74 -5.09 -0.95
N PRO A 85 -1.99 -6.40 -0.93
CA PRO A 85 -3.35 -6.94 -1.04
C PRO A 85 -4.09 -6.78 0.28
N LEU A 86 -5.41 -6.54 0.22
CA LEU A 86 -6.27 -6.56 1.40
C LEU A 86 -6.44 -8.01 1.89
N TYR A 87 -5.90 -8.34 3.04
CA TYR A 87 -6.03 -9.66 3.66
C TYR A 87 -6.84 -9.56 4.94
N TYR A 88 -7.96 -10.30 4.97
CA TYR A 88 -8.86 -10.34 6.14
C TYR A 88 -9.22 -8.94 6.67
N ALA A 89 -9.63 -8.06 5.74
CA ALA A 89 -9.96 -6.65 5.98
C ALA A 89 -8.81 -5.78 6.54
N ASN A 90 -7.55 -6.20 6.41
CA ASN A 90 -6.38 -5.46 6.91
C ASN A 90 -5.17 -5.64 5.98
N VAL A 91 -4.02 -5.08 6.39
CA VAL A 91 -2.73 -5.34 5.74
C VAL A 91 -2.26 -6.78 6.02
N PRO A 92 -1.44 -7.40 5.15
CA PRO A 92 -0.82 -8.69 5.42
C PRO A 92 0.02 -8.70 6.70
N GLY A 93 0.11 -9.84 7.37
CA GLY A 93 0.81 -10.01 8.64
C GLY A 93 2.23 -9.43 8.70
N PRO A 94 3.12 -9.74 7.74
CA PRO A 94 4.47 -9.17 7.70
C PRO A 94 4.47 -7.64 7.66
N LEU A 95 3.57 -7.04 6.86
CA LEU A 95 3.45 -5.58 6.78
C LEU A 95 2.93 -5.00 8.10
N LYS A 96 2.02 -5.69 8.79
CA LYS A 96 1.55 -5.26 10.12
C LYS A 96 2.67 -5.31 11.16
N THR A 97 3.50 -6.36 11.13
CA THR A 97 4.70 -6.46 11.99
C THR A 97 5.65 -5.30 11.74
N PHE A 98 5.89 -4.95 10.48
CA PHE A 98 6.68 -3.79 10.10
C PHE A 98 6.09 -2.48 10.65
N ILE A 99 4.78 -2.26 10.52
CA ILE A 99 4.09 -1.07 11.02
C ILE A 99 4.21 -0.98 12.54
N ASP A 100 3.99 -2.07 13.27
CA ASP A 100 4.07 -2.09 14.73
C ASP A 100 5.47 -1.76 15.28
N LYS A 101 6.52 -2.05 14.51
CA LYS A 101 7.90 -1.73 14.88
C LYS A 101 8.36 -0.33 14.50
N GLN A 102 7.48 0.54 14.03
CA GLN A 102 7.78 1.96 13.80
C GLN A 102 7.73 2.81 15.08
N LEU A 103 7.34 2.25 16.22
CA LEU A 103 7.28 2.96 17.51
C LEU A 103 8.53 3.80 17.86
N PRO A 104 9.77 3.44 17.47
CA PRO A 104 10.94 4.29 17.66
C PRO A 104 10.88 5.64 16.95
N LEU A 105 10.03 5.79 15.93
CA LEU A 105 9.86 7.05 15.19
C LEU A 105 9.02 8.09 15.95
N ASN A 106 8.32 7.67 17.03
CA ASN A 106 7.52 8.55 17.85
C ASN A 106 8.21 8.88 19.18
N LEU A 107 7.79 10.00 19.77
CA LEU A 107 8.19 10.41 21.12
C LEU A 107 7.29 9.76 22.18
N PRO A 108 7.76 9.58 23.43
CA PRO A 108 6.95 9.00 24.51
C PRO A 108 5.88 9.95 25.06
N GLU A 109 6.02 11.24 24.82
CA GLU A 109 5.09 12.27 25.28
C GLU A 109 3.74 12.11 24.59
N MET A 110 2.67 12.38 25.31
CA MET A 110 1.33 12.43 24.74
C MET A 110 1.06 13.82 24.14
N ASP A 111 0.46 13.85 22.95
CA ASP A 111 -0.06 15.08 22.38
C ASP A 111 -1.42 15.41 23.03
N GLU A 112 -1.41 16.44 23.88
CA GLU A 112 -2.61 16.87 24.60
C GLU A 112 -3.68 17.49 23.69
N SER A 113 -3.32 17.85 22.45
CA SER A 113 -4.25 18.41 21.46
C SER A 113 -5.02 17.34 20.70
N ALA A 114 -4.56 16.10 20.72
CA ALA A 114 -5.18 14.98 20.00
C ALA A 114 -6.41 14.45 20.74
N GLU A 115 -7.58 14.49 20.09
CA GLU A 115 -8.88 14.10 20.68
C GLU A 115 -8.87 12.68 21.27
N TYR A 116 -8.19 11.75 20.63
CA TYR A 116 -8.15 10.33 21.04
C TYR A 116 -6.77 9.85 21.51
N GLY A 117 -5.85 10.79 21.75
CA GLY A 117 -4.46 10.50 22.10
C GLY A 117 -3.59 10.21 20.86
N SER A 118 -2.41 10.80 20.86
CA SER A 118 -1.37 10.61 19.85
C SER A 118 -0.02 10.79 20.51
N HIS A 119 1.03 10.44 19.78
CA HIS A 119 2.41 10.68 20.15
C HIS A 119 3.09 11.48 19.04
N PRO A 120 3.74 12.62 19.35
CA PRO A 120 4.43 13.39 18.34
C PRO A 120 5.53 12.59 17.64
N ASP A 121 5.78 12.93 16.39
CA ASP A 121 6.90 12.37 15.64
C ASP A 121 8.24 12.78 16.23
N ARG A 122 9.21 11.86 16.25
CA ARG A 122 10.59 12.14 16.66
C ARG A 122 11.39 12.86 15.60
N TYR A 123 11.01 12.71 14.35
CA TYR A 123 11.67 13.27 13.17
C TYR A 123 10.71 14.19 12.41
N ASP A 124 11.25 15.12 11.64
CA ASP A 124 10.45 15.99 10.78
C ASP A 124 10.00 15.23 9.53
N PHE A 125 8.75 14.79 9.52
CA PHE A 125 8.09 14.17 8.38
C PHE A 125 7.16 15.13 7.61
N SER A 126 7.16 16.44 7.93
CA SER A 126 6.23 17.43 7.36
C SER A 126 6.22 17.51 5.83
N LYS A 127 7.29 17.06 5.17
CA LYS A 127 7.40 17.01 3.70
C LYS A 127 7.27 15.61 3.11
N GLN A 128 7.18 14.58 3.95
CA GLN A 128 7.04 13.22 3.50
C GLN A 128 5.61 12.97 2.99
N ARG A 129 5.51 12.46 1.78
CA ARG A 129 4.22 12.13 1.15
C ARG A 129 3.98 10.63 1.20
N HIS A 130 2.74 10.23 1.47
CA HIS A 130 2.34 8.83 1.48
C HIS A 130 1.33 8.50 0.38
N MET A 131 1.45 7.31 -0.21
CA MET A 131 0.48 6.74 -1.14
C MET A 131 0.18 5.31 -0.72
N VAL A 132 -1.10 4.96 -0.65
CA VAL A 132 -1.57 3.60 -0.34
C VAL A 132 -2.19 3.00 -1.59
N ILE A 133 -1.58 1.94 -2.12
CA ILE A 133 -2.05 1.20 -3.29
C ILE A 133 -2.42 -0.22 -2.84
N SER A 134 -3.69 -0.56 -2.93
CA SER A 134 -4.15 -1.87 -2.45
C SER A 134 -5.23 -2.48 -3.33
N THR A 135 -5.16 -3.79 -3.50
CA THR A 135 -6.15 -4.59 -4.23
C THR A 135 -6.91 -5.53 -3.30
N CYS A 136 -8.19 -5.75 -3.55
CA CYS A 136 -8.97 -6.79 -2.89
C CYS A 136 -9.63 -7.74 -3.89
N GLY A 137 -10.01 -8.92 -3.40
CA GLY A 137 -10.70 -9.95 -4.19
C GLY A 137 -12.22 -9.76 -4.28
N PHE A 138 -12.78 -8.65 -3.79
CA PHE A 138 -14.21 -8.37 -3.89
C PHE A 138 -14.54 -7.64 -5.20
N TRP A 139 -15.81 -7.65 -5.61
CA TRP A 139 -16.25 -7.00 -6.84
C TRP A 139 -16.06 -5.48 -6.84
N THR A 140 -15.98 -4.85 -5.64
CA THR A 140 -15.73 -3.43 -5.44
C THR A 140 -14.76 -3.20 -4.28
N HIS A 141 -14.06 -2.09 -4.29
CA HIS A 141 -13.28 -1.61 -3.15
C HIS A 141 -14.14 -0.90 -2.10
N GLU A 142 -15.30 -0.37 -2.51
CA GLU A 142 -16.18 0.41 -1.63
C GLU A 142 -16.58 -0.37 -0.38
N GLY A 143 -16.42 0.28 0.78
CA GLY A 143 -16.75 -0.30 2.08
C GLY A 143 -15.75 -1.31 2.63
N ASN A 144 -14.84 -1.84 1.81
CA ASN A 144 -13.89 -2.90 2.21
C ASN A 144 -12.62 -2.36 2.89
N TYR A 145 -12.31 -1.08 2.75
CA TYR A 145 -11.06 -0.48 3.22
C TYR A 145 -11.19 0.40 4.47
N LYS A 146 -12.34 0.36 5.17
CA LYS A 146 -12.58 1.21 6.36
C LYS A 146 -11.51 1.06 7.44
N SER A 147 -11.09 -0.16 7.74
CA SER A 147 -10.04 -0.45 8.73
C SER A 147 -8.67 0.10 8.29
N ILE A 148 -8.36 0.03 7.01
CA ILE A 148 -7.12 0.58 6.44
C ILE A 148 -7.13 2.11 6.54
N VAL A 149 -8.22 2.75 6.12
CA VAL A 149 -8.37 4.20 6.19
C VAL A 149 -8.23 4.68 7.63
N GLU A 150 -8.89 4.02 8.59
CA GLU A 150 -8.77 4.39 10.02
C GLU A 150 -7.34 4.22 10.54
N MET A 151 -6.67 3.12 10.19
CA MET A 151 -5.28 2.90 10.59
C MET A 151 -4.34 3.95 10.00
N PHE A 152 -4.49 4.29 8.72
CA PHE A 152 -3.64 5.29 8.08
C PHE A 152 -3.97 6.71 8.58
N ASN A 153 -5.22 7.04 8.83
CA ASN A 153 -5.61 8.32 9.46
C ASN A 153 -4.94 8.50 10.82
N ARG A 154 -4.86 7.44 11.61
CA ARG A 154 -4.22 7.48 12.94
C ARG A 154 -2.71 7.69 12.89
N ASN A 155 -2.05 7.19 11.86
CA ASN A 155 -0.59 7.14 11.83
C ASN A 155 0.04 8.13 10.85
N TYR A 156 -0.70 8.63 9.85
CA TYR A 156 -0.11 9.39 8.73
C TYR A 156 -1.00 10.56 8.28
N SER A 157 -1.94 11.06 9.12
CA SER A 157 -2.92 12.07 8.69
C SER A 157 -2.37 13.50 8.64
N GLU A 158 -1.33 13.83 9.40
CA GLU A 158 -0.85 15.22 9.48
C GLU A 158 -0.50 15.82 8.11
N ASN A 159 0.09 15.02 7.22
CA ASN A 159 0.45 15.45 5.86
C ASN A 159 -0.53 14.93 4.80
N GLY A 160 -1.52 14.17 5.23
CA GLY A 160 -2.41 13.45 4.34
C GLY A 160 -1.71 12.31 3.58
N TYR A 161 -2.49 11.48 2.94
CA TYR A 161 -1.99 10.43 2.06
C TYR A 161 -2.92 10.23 0.87
N GLY A 162 -2.35 9.84 -0.29
CA GLY A 162 -3.14 9.41 -1.43
C GLY A 162 -3.60 7.96 -1.29
N THR A 163 -4.69 7.61 -1.94
CA THR A 163 -5.19 6.23 -1.97
C THR A 163 -5.51 5.77 -3.38
N LEU A 164 -5.19 4.50 -3.68
CA LEU A 164 -5.66 3.76 -4.84
C LEU A 164 -6.13 2.39 -4.35
N PHE A 165 -7.42 2.29 -4.03
CA PHE A 165 -8.05 1.05 -3.61
C PHE A 165 -8.82 0.44 -4.76
N VAL A 166 -8.55 -0.82 -5.08
CA VAL A 166 -9.06 -1.46 -6.29
C VAL A 166 -9.70 -2.80 -5.96
N GLY A 167 -10.95 -2.98 -6.37
CA GLY A 167 -11.64 -4.25 -6.35
C GLY A 167 -11.19 -5.17 -7.51
N GLN A 168 -11.68 -6.40 -7.54
CA GLN A 168 -11.42 -7.36 -8.63
C GLN A 168 -9.92 -7.59 -8.89
N GLY A 169 -9.11 -7.52 -7.82
CA GLY A 169 -7.65 -7.53 -7.92
C GLY A 169 -7.06 -8.69 -8.72
N SER A 170 -7.70 -9.85 -8.71
CA SER A 170 -7.26 -11.04 -9.46
C SER A 170 -7.25 -10.83 -10.98
N LEU A 171 -8.06 -9.90 -11.51
CA LEU A 171 -8.15 -9.66 -12.95
C LEU A 171 -6.95 -8.88 -13.51
N PHE A 172 -6.19 -8.21 -12.65
CA PHE A 172 -5.04 -7.41 -13.09
C PHE A 172 -3.80 -8.24 -13.41
N ASN A 173 -3.72 -9.45 -12.89
CA ASN A 173 -2.57 -10.33 -13.13
C ASN A 173 -3.07 -11.74 -13.45
N LEU A 174 -3.95 -11.82 -14.44
CA LEU A 174 -4.41 -13.11 -14.94
C LEU A 174 -3.18 -13.88 -15.44
N PRO A 175 -2.92 -15.07 -14.88
CA PRO A 175 -1.77 -15.84 -15.26
C PRO A 175 -1.86 -16.20 -16.74
N ASN A 176 -0.70 -16.21 -17.43
CA ASN A 176 -0.57 -16.79 -18.75
C ASN A 176 -0.66 -18.33 -18.64
N ILE A 177 -1.82 -18.81 -18.17
CA ILE A 177 -2.12 -20.22 -18.07
C ILE A 177 -2.83 -20.60 -19.38
N PRO A 178 -2.35 -21.59 -20.14
CA PRO A 178 -2.96 -21.97 -21.44
C PRO A 178 -4.46 -22.23 -21.36
N GLU A 179 -4.95 -22.82 -20.25
CA GLU A 179 -6.37 -23.12 -20.02
C GLU A 179 -7.21 -21.84 -19.89
N VAL A 180 -6.61 -20.73 -19.44
CA VAL A 180 -7.27 -19.44 -19.26
C VAL A 180 -7.16 -18.58 -20.52
N THR A 181 -6.02 -18.63 -21.21
CA THR A 181 -5.74 -17.79 -22.38
C THR A 181 -6.60 -18.14 -23.60
N GLY A 182 -7.12 -19.37 -23.68
CA GLY A 182 -8.04 -19.83 -24.75
C GLY A 182 -9.49 -19.36 -24.58
N HIS A 183 -9.87 -18.78 -23.46
CA HIS A 183 -11.26 -18.36 -23.22
C HIS A 183 -11.52 -16.98 -23.87
N PRO A 184 -12.63 -16.79 -24.62
CA PRO A 184 -12.93 -15.52 -25.29
C PRO A 184 -12.96 -14.31 -24.33
N LEU A 185 -13.43 -14.51 -23.09
CA LEU A 185 -13.45 -13.48 -22.05
C LEU A 185 -12.05 -13.03 -21.61
N PHE A 186 -11.02 -13.87 -21.77
CA PHE A 186 -9.67 -13.56 -21.34
C PHE A 186 -9.10 -12.34 -22.09
N SER A 187 -9.24 -12.30 -23.41
CA SER A 187 -8.76 -11.18 -24.22
C SER A 187 -9.46 -9.88 -23.85
N GLN A 188 -10.77 -9.95 -23.58
CA GLN A 188 -11.55 -8.79 -23.15
C GLN A 188 -11.11 -8.29 -21.77
N ILE A 189 -10.96 -9.18 -20.78
CA ILE A 189 -10.51 -8.82 -19.44
C ILE A 189 -9.11 -8.23 -19.49
N LYS A 190 -8.21 -8.82 -20.28
CA LYS A 190 -6.86 -8.31 -20.46
C LYS A 190 -6.87 -6.88 -21.01
N GLN A 191 -7.68 -6.63 -22.04
CA GLN A 191 -7.83 -5.28 -22.61
C GLN A 191 -8.33 -4.29 -21.55
N LEU A 192 -9.37 -4.62 -20.79
CA LEU A 192 -9.90 -3.77 -19.73
C LEU A 192 -8.87 -3.50 -18.64
N ALA A 193 -8.09 -4.52 -18.26
CA ALA A 193 -7.02 -4.36 -17.28
C ALA A 193 -5.90 -3.43 -17.82
N ASP A 194 -5.52 -3.57 -19.07
CA ASP A 194 -4.48 -2.72 -19.69
C ASP A 194 -4.99 -1.27 -19.84
N GLU A 195 -6.24 -1.06 -20.21
CA GLU A 195 -6.88 0.28 -20.23
C GLU A 195 -6.90 0.90 -18.82
N TYR A 196 -7.22 0.12 -17.80
CA TYR A 196 -7.18 0.57 -16.40
C TYR A 196 -5.75 0.95 -15.98
N MET A 197 -4.72 0.19 -16.39
CA MET A 197 -3.32 0.54 -16.12
C MET A 197 -2.94 1.90 -16.71
N ASN A 198 -3.46 2.27 -17.90
CA ASN A 198 -3.24 3.60 -18.47
C ASN A 198 -3.85 4.71 -17.60
N VAL A 199 -5.00 4.43 -16.95
CA VAL A 199 -5.60 5.37 -15.99
C VAL A 199 -4.74 5.47 -14.72
N VAL A 200 -4.22 4.36 -14.21
CA VAL A 200 -3.31 4.36 -13.06
C VAL A 200 -2.01 5.13 -13.36
N HIS A 201 -1.45 4.95 -14.55
CA HIS A 201 -0.29 5.73 -15.00
C HIS A 201 -0.61 7.23 -15.02
N ARG A 202 -1.75 7.62 -15.60
CA ARG A 202 -2.21 9.02 -15.58
C ARG A 202 -2.38 9.55 -14.15
N PHE A 203 -2.98 8.75 -13.27
CA PHE A 203 -3.12 9.08 -11.85
C PHE A 203 -1.76 9.33 -11.17
N GLY A 204 -0.77 8.48 -11.45
CA GLY A 204 0.59 8.65 -10.94
C GLY A 204 1.18 10.00 -11.33
N LYS A 205 1.02 10.40 -12.59
CA LYS A 205 1.48 11.71 -13.08
C LYS A 205 0.77 12.87 -12.36
N GLU A 206 -0.55 12.85 -12.32
CA GLU A 206 -1.36 13.87 -11.66
C GLU A 206 -1.03 13.99 -10.16
N TRP A 207 -0.87 12.85 -9.47
CA TRP A 207 -0.48 12.84 -8.06
C TRP A 207 0.93 13.44 -7.82
N ALA A 208 1.88 13.17 -8.71
CA ALA A 208 3.23 13.74 -8.63
C ALA A 208 3.20 15.27 -8.86
N GLU A 209 2.31 15.76 -9.71
CA GLU A 209 2.07 17.18 -9.97
C GLU A 209 1.28 17.87 -8.84
N GLY A 210 0.72 17.10 -7.88
CA GLY A 210 0.01 17.61 -6.70
C GLY A 210 -1.50 17.79 -6.90
N GLU A 211 -2.06 17.39 -8.03
CA GLU A 211 -3.50 17.54 -8.31
C GLU A 211 -4.04 16.31 -9.05
N THR A 212 -4.98 15.59 -8.43
CA THR A 212 -5.69 14.49 -9.08
C THR A 212 -7.00 15.01 -9.68
N LYS A 213 -7.21 14.77 -10.97
CA LYS A 213 -8.40 15.21 -11.68
C LYS A 213 -9.62 14.34 -11.34
N THR A 214 -10.79 14.97 -11.23
CA THR A 214 -12.06 14.27 -10.95
C THR A 214 -12.33 13.15 -11.94
N GLU A 215 -12.12 13.40 -13.26
CA GLU A 215 -12.27 12.38 -14.30
C GLU A 215 -11.41 11.14 -14.05
N THR A 216 -10.16 11.31 -13.64
CA THR A 216 -9.24 10.21 -13.32
C THR A 216 -9.75 9.40 -12.13
N SER A 217 -10.19 10.09 -11.07
CA SER A 217 -10.78 9.44 -9.89
C SER A 217 -12.05 8.65 -10.23
N GLU A 218 -12.93 9.19 -11.04
CA GLU A 218 -14.15 8.52 -11.51
C GLU A 218 -13.84 7.26 -12.34
N LEU A 219 -12.81 7.30 -13.17
CA LEU A 219 -12.38 6.13 -13.96
C LEU A 219 -11.74 5.05 -13.07
N LEU A 220 -10.95 5.45 -12.08
CA LEU A 220 -10.35 4.51 -11.10
C LEU A 220 -11.39 3.84 -10.20
N ALA A 221 -12.51 4.49 -9.95
CA ALA A 221 -13.61 3.94 -9.16
C ALA A 221 -14.42 2.87 -9.92
N LYS A 222 -14.33 2.82 -11.25
CA LYS A 222 -15.13 1.87 -12.06
C LYS A 222 -14.53 0.45 -11.97
N PRO A 223 -15.36 -0.56 -11.65
CA PRO A 223 -14.94 -1.95 -11.71
C PRO A 223 -14.72 -2.40 -13.17
N LEU A 224 -13.84 -3.39 -13.40
CA LEU A 224 -13.58 -3.95 -14.73
C LEU A 224 -14.78 -4.75 -15.27
N LEU A 225 -15.42 -5.51 -14.40
CA LEU A 225 -16.61 -6.31 -14.72
C LEU A 225 -17.79 -5.86 -13.87
N SER A 226 -18.99 -6.12 -14.36
CA SER A 226 -20.20 -5.98 -13.55
C SER A 226 -20.12 -6.85 -12.30
N LYS A 227 -20.88 -6.51 -11.25
CA LYS A 227 -20.95 -7.34 -10.04
C LYS A 227 -21.34 -8.76 -10.37
N GLU A 228 -22.40 -8.94 -11.17
CA GLU A 228 -22.95 -10.24 -11.54
C GLU A 228 -21.91 -11.10 -12.29
N ASP A 229 -21.23 -10.53 -13.28
CA ASP A 229 -20.23 -11.25 -14.07
C ASP A 229 -19.03 -11.65 -13.24
N TYR A 230 -18.56 -10.74 -12.36
CA TYR A 230 -17.43 -11.01 -11.50
C TYR A 230 -17.74 -12.11 -10.47
N GLU A 231 -18.89 -12.02 -9.78
CA GLU A 231 -19.29 -13.00 -8.78
C GLU A 231 -19.53 -14.38 -9.42
N LYS A 232 -20.14 -14.43 -10.59
CA LYS A 232 -20.34 -15.67 -11.36
C LYS A 232 -18.99 -16.31 -11.72
N ALA A 233 -18.05 -15.53 -12.26
CA ALA A 233 -16.72 -16.02 -12.60
C ALA A 233 -15.95 -16.52 -11.36
N SER A 234 -15.98 -15.76 -10.27
CA SER A 234 -15.32 -16.13 -9.01
C SER A 234 -15.88 -17.41 -8.41
N ASN A 235 -17.20 -17.56 -8.35
CA ASN A 235 -17.85 -18.74 -7.79
C ASN A 235 -17.65 -20.02 -8.64
N SER A 236 -17.35 -19.90 -9.92
CA SER A 236 -17.04 -21.02 -10.81
C SER A 236 -15.57 -21.45 -10.80
N SER A 237 -14.72 -20.73 -10.09
CA SER A 237 -13.26 -20.97 -10.04
C SER A 237 -12.82 -21.87 -8.88
N PHE A 238 -13.76 -22.31 -8.01
CA PHE A 238 -13.52 -23.18 -6.86
C PHE A 238 -14.28 -24.50 -6.95
#